data_818fe96d26014b4f379bc6614d1d104f
#
_entry.id   818fe96d26014b4f379bc6614d1d104f
#
_cell.length_a   1.000
_cell.length_b   1.000
_cell.length_c   1.000
_cell.angle_alpha   90.00
_cell.angle_beta   90.00
_cell.angle_gamma   90.00
#
_symmetry.space_group_name_H-M   'P 1'
#
loop_
_entity.id
_entity.type
_entity.pdbx_description
1 polymer ?
#
loop_
_entity_poly.entity_id
_entity_poly.type
_entity_poly.pdbx_seq_one_letter_code
_entity_poly.pdbx_strand_id
1 'polypeptide(L)'
;MPFVIYVFTISAFALGLAEFVPIGLTDVMAQGLGVGVEQTGAAVTTYALGATFAAPVLSALTASWNRKNVMLTTAVVFTAGSLAAAFAATLPQLLLARFIAGLGHGLFLAAASSTAARLAGPGKAGRAVAVVFGGFTLAMAIGVPLSTWLGGVVSWRPVLGAIAAFGAFGFLGLLFGMKDPVRSVPGEHSGSAMQNISMLFNRKLLVGALVTVLAYAGSFTAYTFIAPILTQVTGVTGATVSLFMLVYGITAAVGNILGGKLTDSMGVNRANILIISGIVIVVLGMWLLASSPASMGILVALLGMLTFAAVPALQARLIGVAEQHAPHAHGVAAGLNIAGFNSGIALGSVLGGLTITHAGIVYTGISGAIVSLLGLLLLLAQIRRRHSSKFQQA
;
A
#
# COMPACT_ATOMS: atom_id res chain seq x y z
N MET A 1 -5.95 26.22 0.69
CA MET A 1 -5.01 25.32 0.01
C MET A 1 -5.10 25.54 -1.49
N PRO A 2 -3.99 25.46 -2.25
CA PRO A 2 -4.03 25.54 -3.71
C PRO A 2 -4.91 24.45 -4.32
N PHE A 3 -5.66 24.79 -5.38
CA PHE A 3 -6.60 23.86 -6.05
C PHE A 3 -5.92 22.54 -6.51
N VAL A 4 -4.68 22.63 -6.95
CA VAL A 4 -3.92 21.48 -7.44
C VAL A 4 -3.75 20.37 -6.38
N ILE A 5 -3.78 20.69 -5.08
CA ILE A 5 -3.73 19.68 -4.01
C ILE A 5 -4.96 18.77 -4.04
N TYR A 6 -6.14 19.32 -4.37
CA TYR A 6 -7.35 18.50 -4.55
C TYR A 6 -7.29 17.64 -5.81
N VAL A 7 -6.59 18.09 -6.85
CA VAL A 7 -6.30 17.27 -8.03
C VAL A 7 -5.42 16.08 -7.64
N PHE A 8 -4.41 16.29 -6.77
CA PHE A 8 -3.60 15.19 -6.23
C PHE A 8 -4.45 14.20 -5.42
N THR A 9 -5.47 14.68 -4.71
CA THR A 9 -6.43 13.84 -3.98
C THR A 9 -7.22 12.93 -4.92
N ILE A 10 -7.72 13.46 -6.05
CA ILE A 10 -8.42 12.66 -7.06
C ILE A 10 -7.50 11.60 -7.66
N SER A 11 -6.26 11.97 -7.97
CA SER A 11 -5.27 11.03 -8.47
C SER A 11 -4.96 9.95 -7.42
N ALA A 12 -4.78 10.33 -6.16
CA ALA A 12 -4.55 9.39 -5.05
C ALA A 12 -5.75 8.45 -4.83
N PHE A 13 -6.98 8.93 -5.05
CA PHE A 13 -8.19 8.10 -5.06
C PHE A 13 -8.12 7.03 -6.17
N ALA A 14 -7.75 7.42 -7.39
CA ALA A 14 -7.58 6.47 -8.50
C ALA A 14 -6.50 5.41 -8.21
N LEU A 15 -5.38 5.83 -7.60
CA LEU A 15 -4.30 4.92 -7.19
C LEU A 15 -4.78 3.93 -6.13
N GLY A 16 -5.52 4.40 -5.12
CA GLY A 16 -6.11 3.55 -4.08
C GLY A 16 -7.10 2.54 -4.65
N LEU A 17 -7.95 2.95 -5.59
CA LEU A 17 -8.83 2.01 -6.30
C LEU A 17 -8.01 0.96 -7.05
N ALA A 18 -6.99 1.39 -7.81
CA ALA A 18 -6.17 0.47 -8.59
C ALA A 18 -5.44 -0.55 -7.71
N GLU A 19 -5.02 -0.18 -6.51
CA GLU A 19 -4.31 -1.07 -5.60
C GLU A 19 -5.25 -2.11 -4.98
N PHE A 20 -6.42 -1.69 -4.48
CA PHE A 20 -7.24 -2.51 -3.60
C PHE A 20 -8.48 -3.14 -4.26
N VAL A 21 -9.01 -2.56 -5.34
CA VAL A 21 -10.20 -3.11 -6.04
C VAL A 21 -9.99 -4.55 -6.52
N PRO A 22 -8.85 -4.94 -7.10
CA PRO A 22 -8.62 -6.31 -7.54
C PRO A 22 -8.71 -7.34 -6.40
N ILE A 23 -8.44 -6.94 -5.15
CA ILE A 23 -8.57 -7.81 -3.97
C ILE A 23 -10.04 -8.23 -3.75
N GLY A 24 -10.97 -7.30 -3.91
CA GLY A 24 -12.40 -7.56 -3.83
C GLY A 24 -12.97 -8.29 -5.05
N LEU A 25 -12.24 -8.34 -6.17
CA LEU A 25 -12.66 -8.92 -7.43
C LEU A 25 -11.91 -10.21 -7.82
N THR A 26 -11.13 -10.78 -6.91
CA THR A 26 -10.25 -11.94 -7.18
C THR A 26 -11.03 -13.10 -7.79
N ASP A 27 -12.19 -13.45 -7.22
CA ASP A 27 -13.07 -14.52 -7.73
C ASP A 27 -13.62 -14.21 -9.12
N VAL A 28 -14.12 -12.99 -9.31
CA VAL A 28 -14.74 -12.56 -10.58
C VAL A 28 -13.70 -12.48 -11.71
N MET A 29 -12.49 -12.04 -11.38
CA MET A 29 -11.36 -12.00 -12.31
C MET A 29 -10.88 -13.40 -12.68
N ALA A 30 -10.81 -14.32 -11.72
CA ALA A 30 -10.44 -15.72 -11.94
C ALA A 30 -11.42 -16.39 -12.91
N GLN A 31 -12.72 -16.26 -12.66
CA GLN A 31 -13.76 -16.77 -13.54
C GLN A 31 -13.71 -16.14 -14.94
N GLY A 32 -13.55 -14.81 -15.02
CA GLY A 32 -13.51 -14.09 -16.29
C GLY A 32 -12.29 -14.36 -17.17
N LEU A 33 -11.19 -14.84 -16.57
CA LEU A 33 -9.95 -15.21 -17.26
C LEU A 33 -9.77 -16.75 -17.41
N GLY A 34 -10.65 -17.54 -16.79
CA GLY A 34 -10.56 -19.01 -16.81
C GLY A 34 -9.32 -19.54 -16.08
N VAL A 35 -8.92 -18.89 -14.98
CA VAL A 35 -7.72 -19.25 -14.18
C VAL A 35 -8.11 -19.45 -12.71
N GLY A 36 -7.19 -19.99 -11.90
CA GLY A 36 -7.39 -20.13 -10.47
C GLY A 36 -7.28 -18.79 -9.72
N VAL A 37 -7.92 -18.71 -8.55
CA VAL A 37 -7.86 -17.49 -7.70
C VAL A 37 -6.44 -17.21 -7.23
N GLU A 38 -5.63 -18.24 -7.01
CA GLU A 38 -4.21 -18.14 -6.65
C GLU A 38 -3.39 -17.43 -7.73
N GLN A 39 -3.76 -17.62 -9.00
CA GLN A 39 -3.11 -16.97 -10.14
C GLN A 39 -3.54 -15.50 -10.28
N THR A 40 -4.81 -15.16 -9.96
CA THR A 40 -5.28 -13.77 -10.01
C THR A 40 -4.67 -12.91 -8.92
N GLY A 41 -4.26 -13.48 -7.80
CA GLY A 41 -3.47 -12.78 -6.79
C GLY A 41 -2.18 -12.15 -7.33
N ALA A 42 -1.60 -12.73 -8.39
CA ALA A 42 -0.44 -12.16 -9.08
C ALA A 42 -0.72 -10.75 -9.68
N ALA A 43 -1.98 -10.39 -9.94
CA ALA A 43 -2.35 -9.05 -10.38
C ALA A 43 -2.13 -7.99 -9.27
N VAL A 44 -2.29 -8.36 -8.01
CA VAL A 44 -1.93 -7.53 -6.85
C VAL A 44 -0.41 -7.46 -6.71
N THR A 45 0.26 -8.61 -6.82
CA THR A 45 1.73 -8.71 -6.76
C THR A 45 2.41 -7.80 -7.77
N THR A 46 2.03 -7.90 -9.05
CA THR A 46 2.71 -7.15 -10.12
C THR A 46 2.51 -5.65 -10.01
N TYR A 47 1.32 -5.20 -9.60
CA TYR A 47 1.09 -3.79 -9.32
C TYR A 47 1.97 -3.28 -8.17
N ALA A 48 2.00 -3.99 -7.07
CA ALA A 48 2.82 -3.64 -5.91
C ALA A 48 4.32 -3.66 -6.22
N LEU A 49 4.79 -4.61 -7.05
CA LEU A 49 6.18 -4.63 -7.53
C LEU A 49 6.50 -3.41 -8.40
N GLY A 50 5.58 -3.00 -9.28
CA GLY A 50 5.72 -1.77 -10.05
C GLY A 50 5.89 -0.54 -9.14
N ALA A 51 5.04 -0.41 -8.12
CA ALA A 51 5.11 0.68 -7.15
C ALA A 51 6.40 0.62 -6.29
N THR A 52 6.81 -0.58 -5.88
CA THR A 52 8.06 -0.81 -5.13
C THR A 52 9.28 -0.33 -5.91
N PHE A 53 9.36 -0.68 -7.18
CA PHE A 53 10.46 -0.29 -8.05
C PHE A 53 10.44 1.22 -8.34
N ALA A 54 9.27 1.76 -8.66
CA ALA A 54 9.12 3.14 -9.09
C ALA A 54 9.44 4.15 -8.00
N ALA A 55 9.02 3.92 -6.77
CA ALA A 55 9.19 4.88 -5.69
C ALA A 55 10.66 5.30 -5.48
N PRO A 56 11.63 4.41 -5.30
CA PRO A 56 13.02 4.81 -5.14
C PRO A 56 13.74 5.06 -6.46
N VAL A 57 13.60 4.17 -7.47
CA VAL A 57 14.41 4.19 -8.67
C VAL A 57 13.96 5.29 -9.63
N LEU A 58 12.67 5.33 -9.96
CA LEU A 58 12.17 6.35 -10.88
C LEU A 58 12.19 7.75 -10.25
N SER A 59 12.00 7.86 -8.91
CA SER A 59 12.17 9.15 -8.21
C SER A 59 13.59 9.68 -8.34
N ALA A 60 14.60 8.81 -8.22
CA ALA A 60 16.00 9.20 -8.40
C ALA A 60 16.30 9.59 -9.85
N LEU A 61 15.82 8.82 -10.83
CA LEU A 61 16.05 9.09 -12.25
C LEU A 61 15.37 10.37 -12.75
N THR A 62 14.21 10.72 -12.17
CA THR A 62 13.45 11.92 -12.55
C THR A 62 13.70 13.12 -11.64
N ALA A 63 14.68 13.05 -10.72
CA ALA A 63 14.96 14.10 -9.74
C ALA A 63 15.28 15.46 -10.37
N SER A 64 15.90 15.47 -11.57
CA SER A 64 16.21 16.69 -12.34
C SER A 64 15.05 17.20 -13.21
N TRP A 65 13.96 16.42 -13.33
CA TRP A 65 12.84 16.80 -14.17
C TRP A 65 11.97 17.87 -13.49
N ASN A 66 11.27 18.67 -14.32
CA ASN A 66 10.21 19.53 -13.82
C ASN A 66 9.11 18.71 -13.14
N ARG A 67 8.68 19.10 -11.95
CA ARG A 67 7.69 18.37 -11.14
C ARG A 67 6.38 18.14 -11.87
N LYS A 68 5.91 19.12 -12.66
CA LYS A 68 4.71 18.96 -13.50
C LYS A 68 4.91 17.83 -14.51
N ASN A 69 6.05 17.78 -15.20
CA ASN A 69 6.34 16.75 -16.16
C ASN A 69 6.40 15.36 -15.51
N VAL A 70 7.04 15.24 -14.35
CA VAL A 70 7.05 13.98 -13.58
C VAL A 70 5.62 13.54 -13.29
N MET A 71 4.78 14.42 -12.75
CA MET A 71 3.41 14.07 -12.37
C MET A 71 2.53 13.76 -13.57
N LEU A 72 2.67 14.47 -14.68
CA LEU A 72 1.94 14.17 -15.93
C LEU A 72 2.38 12.81 -16.51
N THR A 73 3.68 12.55 -16.53
CA THR A 73 4.21 11.25 -17.02
C THR A 73 3.68 10.09 -16.17
N THR A 74 3.69 10.23 -14.84
CA THR A 74 3.15 9.19 -13.95
C THR A 74 1.66 8.97 -14.15
N ALA A 75 0.89 10.04 -14.33
CA ALA A 75 -0.55 9.96 -14.58
C ALA A 75 -0.86 9.27 -15.93
N VAL A 76 -0.05 9.55 -16.98
CA VAL A 76 -0.16 8.85 -18.27
C VAL A 76 0.16 7.37 -18.13
N VAL A 77 1.29 7.02 -17.49
CA VAL A 77 1.71 5.63 -17.29
C VAL A 77 0.67 4.85 -16.48
N PHE A 78 0.17 5.44 -15.40
CA PHE A 78 -0.88 4.85 -14.57
C PHE A 78 -2.18 4.63 -15.36
N THR A 79 -2.64 5.65 -16.08
CA THR A 79 -3.89 5.60 -16.84
C THR A 79 -3.79 4.59 -17.98
N ALA A 80 -2.70 4.60 -18.74
CA ALA A 80 -2.46 3.65 -19.84
C ALA A 80 -2.38 2.20 -19.32
N GLY A 81 -1.66 1.96 -18.23
CA GLY A 81 -1.59 0.64 -17.59
C GLY A 81 -2.95 0.17 -17.08
N SER A 82 -3.72 1.06 -16.42
CA SER A 82 -5.05 0.73 -15.92
C SER A 82 -6.05 0.45 -17.05
N LEU A 83 -5.97 1.22 -18.14
CA LEU A 83 -6.79 0.99 -19.33
C LEU A 83 -6.43 -0.34 -20.01
N ALA A 84 -5.12 -0.62 -20.18
CA ALA A 84 -4.67 -1.89 -20.73
C ALA A 84 -5.13 -3.08 -19.87
N ALA A 85 -5.15 -2.93 -18.54
CA ALA A 85 -5.66 -3.96 -17.65
C ALA A 85 -7.16 -4.23 -17.86
N ALA A 86 -7.97 -3.20 -18.14
CA ALA A 86 -9.39 -3.36 -18.43
C ALA A 86 -9.66 -4.16 -19.72
N PHE A 87 -8.77 -4.06 -20.70
CA PHE A 87 -8.85 -4.77 -21.99
C PHE A 87 -8.08 -6.07 -22.01
N ALA A 88 -7.44 -6.47 -20.93
CA ALA A 88 -6.64 -7.70 -20.89
C ALA A 88 -7.51 -8.94 -21.19
N ALA A 89 -7.14 -9.69 -22.21
CA ALA A 89 -7.80 -10.95 -22.57
C ALA A 89 -7.21 -12.17 -21.85
N THR A 90 -5.95 -12.07 -21.43
CA THR A 90 -5.20 -13.14 -20.76
C THR A 90 -4.56 -12.65 -19.46
N LEU A 91 -4.26 -13.60 -18.57
CA LEU A 91 -3.58 -13.28 -17.32
C LEU A 91 -2.23 -12.57 -17.55
N PRO A 92 -1.30 -13.02 -18.42
CA PRO A 92 -0.03 -12.32 -18.66
C PRO A 92 -0.21 -10.85 -19.09
N GLN A 93 -1.20 -10.57 -19.96
CA GLN A 93 -1.53 -9.20 -20.36
C GLN A 93 -1.98 -8.36 -19.18
N LEU A 94 -2.84 -8.92 -18.33
CA LEU A 94 -3.28 -8.27 -17.10
C LEU A 94 -2.12 -7.97 -16.18
N LEU A 95 -1.22 -8.94 -15.94
CA LEU A 95 -0.07 -8.79 -15.06
C LEU A 95 0.89 -7.69 -15.54
N LEU A 96 1.19 -7.66 -16.85
CA LEU A 96 2.03 -6.61 -17.44
C LEU A 96 1.40 -5.23 -17.31
N ALA A 97 0.11 -5.13 -17.64
CA ALA A 97 -0.64 -3.88 -17.52
C ALA A 97 -0.69 -3.37 -16.07
N ARG A 98 -0.87 -4.26 -15.11
CA ARG A 98 -0.85 -3.96 -13.68
C ARG A 98 0.52 -3.48 -13.21
N PHE A 99 1.61 -4.10 -13.67
CA PHE A 99 2.97 -3.65 -13.38
C PHE A 99 3.22 -2.23 -13.89
N ILE A 100 2.82 -1.94 -15.13
CA ILE A 100 2.94 -0.60 -15.73
C ILE A 100 2.14 0.44 -14.92
N ALA A 101 0.90 0.12 -14.54
CA ALA A 101 0.10 1.01 -13.69
C ALA A 101 0.77 1.26 -12.33
N GLY A 102 1.38 0.22 -11.74
CA GLY A 102 2.13 0.31 -10.49
C GLY A 102 3.36 1.23 -10.58
N LEU A 103 4.05 1.26 -11.72
CA LEU A 103 5.15 2.22 -11.94
C LEU A 103 4.66 3.67 -11.82
N GLY A 104 3.51 3.98 -12.42
CA GLY A 104 2.87 5.30 -12.28
C GLY A 104 2.50 5.63 -10.84
N HIS A 105 1.97 4.64 -10.09
CA HIS A 105 1.58 4.79 -8.68
C HIS A 105 2.75 5.22 -7.79
N GLY A 106 3.81 4.42 -7.76
CA GLY A 106 4.92 4.63 -6.81
C GLY A 106 5.60 5.99 -6.99
N LEU A 107 5.85 6.39 -8.23
CA LEU A 107 6.45 7.68 -8.53
C LEU A 107 5.50 8.84 -8.26
N PHE A 108 4.19 8.68 -8.57
CA PHE A 108 3.19 9.73 -8.32
C PHE A 108 3.10 10.09 -6.84
N LEU A 109 2.93 9.11 -5.96
CA LEU A 109 2.78 9.37 -4.53
C LEU A 109 3.99 10.08 -3.93
N ALA A 110 5.19 9.70 -4.33
CA ALA A 110 6.42 10.35 -3.88
C ALA A 110 6.46 11.83 -4.34
N ALA A 111 6.14 12.08 -5.62
CA ALA A 111 6.14 13.42 -6.18
C ALA A 111 5.00 14.29 -5.64
N ALA A 112 3.78 13.74 -5.50
CA ALA A 112 2.60 14.47 -5.04
C ALA A 112 2.74 14.90 -3.58
N SER A 113 3.23 14.02 -2.70
CA SER A 113 3.40 14.32 -1.28
C SER A 113 4.38 15.47 -1.05
N SER A 114 5.55 15.39 -1.68
CA SER A 114 6.57 16.46 -1.57
C SER A 114 6.09 17.77 -2.19
N THR A 115 5.41 17.72 -3.33
CA THR A 115 4.89 18.92 -4.00
C THR A 115 3.76 19.55 -3.21
N ALA A 116 2.82 18.78 -2.65
CA ALA A 116 1.73 19.27 -1.82
C ALA A 116 2.25 19.99 -0.56
N ALA A 117 3.24 19.38 0.11
CA ALA A 117 3.88 19.97 1.29
C ALA A 117 4.48 21.35 0.98
N ARG A 118 5.17 21.47 -0.15
CA ARG A 118 5.80 22.74 -0.60
C ARG A 118 4.78 23.80 -0.98
N LEU A 119 3.75 23.43 -1.75
CA LEU A 119 2.69 24.36 -2.20
C LEU A 119 1.86 24.92 -1.04
N ALA A 120 1.72 24.17 0.03
CA ALA A 120 0.98 24.60 1.21
C ALA A 120 1.75 25.58 2.10
N GLY A 121 3.07 25.59 1.99
CA GLY A 121 3.97 26.46 2.76
C GLY A 121 4.19 26.00 4.21
N PRO A 122 5.01 26.78 4.96
CA PRO A 122 5.36 26.46 6.34
C PRO A 122 4.13 26.31 7.25
N GLY A 123 4.17 25.32 8.14
CA GLY A 123 3.09 25.05 9.11
C GLY A 123 1.84 24.38 8.54
N LYS A 124 1.72 24.18 7.21
CA LYS A 124 0.58 23.53 6.57
C LYS A 124 0.94 22.28 5.76
N ALA A 125 2.21 21.93 5.70
CA ALA A 125 2.73 20.81 4.91
C ALA A 125 2.06 19.49 5.29
N GLY A 126 1.99 19.15 6.56
CA GLY A 126 1.34 17.90 7.05
C GLY A 126 -0.14 17.83 6.68
N ARG A 127 -0.87 18.96 6.79
CA ARG A 127 -2.28 19.03 6.38
C ARG A 127 -2.45 18.83 4.88
N ALA A 128 -1.56 19.35 4.06
CA ALA A 128 -1.62 19.20 2.61
C ALA A 128 -1.38 17.73 2.19
N VAL A 129 -0.39 17.09 2.78
CA VAL A 129 -0.13 15.66 2.58
C VAL A 129 -1.32 14.82 3.03
N ALA A 130 -1.91 15.13 4.20
CA ALA A 130 -3.10 14.42 4.69
C ALA A 130 -4.30 14.56 3.73
N VAL A 131 -4.49 15.72 3.09
CA VAL A 131 -5.54 15.91 2.07
C VAL A 131 -5.29 15.04 0.85
N VAL A 132 -4.04 14.94 0.37
CA VAL A 132 -3.69 14.04 -0.74
C VAL A 132 -4.00 12.58 -0.38
N PHE A 133 -3.54 12.11 0.77
CA PHE A 133 -3.81 10.73 1.22
C PHE A 133 -5.28 10.50 1.61
N GLY A 134 -6.05 11.55 1.83
CA GLY A 134 -7.51 11.47 1.96
C GLY A 134 -8.19 10.82 0.76
N GLY A 135 -7.62 10.96 -0.44
CA GLY A 135 -8.06 10.24 -1.64
C GLY A 135 -7.95 8.72 -1.50
N PHE A 136 -6.82 8.24 -0.97
CA PHE A 136 -6.62 6.81 -0.65
C PHE A 136 -7.64 6.29 0.37
N THR A 137 -7.87 7.05 1.42
CA THR A 137 -8.85 6.71 2.46
C THR A 137 -10.26 6.61 1.89
N LEU A 138 -10.65 7.55 1.03
CA LEU A 138 -11.95 7.53 0.34
C LEU A 138 -12.05 6.33 -0.62
N ALA A 139 -10.98 6.00 -1.33
CA ALA A 139 -10.95 4.81 -2.18
C ALA A 139 -11.22 3.55 -1.37
N MET A 140 -10.58 3.39 -0.24
CA MET A 140 -10.77 2.23 0.65
C MET A 140 -12.18 2.18 1.23
N ALA A 141 -12.68 3.30 1.75
CA ALA A 141 -13.95 3.34 2.49
C ALA A 141 -15.19 3.26 1.58
N ILE A 142 -15.12 3.78 0.37
CA ILE A 142 -16.28 3.88 -0.52
C ILE A 142 -15.98 3.21 -1.87
N GLY A 143 -14.85 3.53 -2.46
CA GLY A 143 -14.51 3.13 -3.82
C GLY A 143 -14.37 1.62 -3.98
N VAL A 144 -13.63 0.97 -3.09
CA VAL A 144 -13.40 -0.49 -3.13
C VAL A 144 -14.70 -1.28 -2.90
N PRO A 145 -15.52 -0.98 -1.87
CA PRO A 145 -16.80 -1.67 -1.69
C PRO A 145 -17.74 -1.53 -2.88
N LEU A 146 -17.89 -0.32 -3.40
CA LEU A 146 -18.74 -0.05 -4.55
C LEU A 146 -18.24 -0.78 -5.81
N SER A 147 -16.94 -0.75 -6.04
CA SER A 147 -16.30 -1.44 -7.17
C SER A 147 -16.43 -2.96 -7.06
N THR A 148 -16.32 -3.51 -5.85
CA THR A 148 -16.50 -4.94 -5.59
C THR A 148 -17.93 -5.36 -5.91
N TRP A 149 -18.92 -4.58 -5.47
CA TRP A 149 -20.31 -4.84 -5.77
C TRP A 149 -20.60 -4.74 -7.28
N LEU A 150 -20.18 -3.66 -7.94
CA LEU A 150 -20.36 -3.46 -9.37
C LEU A 150 -19.69 -4.56 -10.20
N GLY A 151 -18.49 -4.96 -9.85
CA GLY A 151 -17.75 -6.00 -10.54
C GLY A 151 -18.43 -7.37 -10.47
N GLY A 152 -19.14 -7.65 -9.37
CA GLY A 152 -19.95 -8.85 -9.23
C GLY A 152 -21.24 -8.83 -10.03
N VAL A 153 -21.79 -7.63 -10.32
CA VAL A 153 -23.06 -7.48 -11.07
C VAL A 153 -22.83 -7.34 -12.56
N VAL A 154 -21.84 -6.53 -12.96
CA VAL A 154 -21.61 -6.18 -14.37
C VAL A 154 -20.47 -6.99 -14.97
N SER A 155 -19.26 -6.77 -14.50
CA SER A 155 -17.99 -7.44 -14.82
C SER A 155 -16.85 -6.66 -14.18
N TRP A 156 -15.70 -7.28 -13.99
CA TRP A 156 -14.50 -6.62 -13.48
C TRP A 156 -13.85 -5.64 -14.48
N ARG A 157 -14.01 -5.87 -15.80
CA ARG A 157 -13.40 -5.03 -16.84
C ARG A 157 -13.91 -3.58 -16.85
N PRO A 158 -15.21 -3.29 -16.85
CA PRO A 158 -15.71 -1.93 -16.73
C PRO A 158 -15.25 -1.23 -15.44
N VAL A 159 -15.10 -1.97 -14.35
CA VAL A 159 -14.61 -1.43 -13.08
C VAL A 159 -13.15 -0.96 -13.22
N LEU A 160 -12.28 -1.76 -13.84
CA LEU A 160 -10.90 -1.32 -14.13
C LEU A 160 -10.86 -0.17 -15.13
N GLY A 161 -11.79 -0.14 -16.11
CA GLY A 161 -11.98 0.98 -17.03
C GLY A 161 -12.35 2.28 -16.32
N ALA A 162 -13.21 2.21 -15.30
CA ALA A 162 -13.55 3.36 -14.47
C ALA A 162 -12.33 3.88 -13.67
N ILE A 163 -11.46 3.00 -13.19
CA ILE A 163 -10.21 3.40 -12.54
C ILE A 163 -9.31 4.17 -13.53
N ALA A 164 -9.21 3.71 -14.77
CA ALA A 164 -8.47 4.42 -15.81
C ALA A 164 -9.09 5.79 -16.11
N ALA A 165 -10.42 5.90 -16.10
CA ALA A 165 -11.11 7.18 -16.27
C ALA A 165 -10.78 8.17 -15.14
N PHE A 166 -10.76 7.73 -13.87
CA PHE A 166 -10.29 8.56 -12.74
C PHE A 166 -8.84 8.97 -12.90
N GLY A 167 -7.98 8.09 -13.41
CA GLY A 167 -6.60 8.44 -13.77
C GLY A 167 -6.51 9.52 -14.83
N ALA A 168 -7.34 9.43 -15.88
CA ALA A 168 -7.44 10.44 -16.93
C ALA A 168 -7.97 11.79 -16.39
N PHE A 169 -8.96 11.79 -15.51
CA PHE A 169 -9.41 13.02 -14.82
C PHE A 169 -8.30 13.64 -14.00
N GLY A 170 -7.51 12.83 -13.27
CA GLY A 170 -6.34 13.29 -12.55
C GLY A 170 -5.31 13.91 -13.50
N PHE A 171 -5.02 13.28 -14.63
CA PHE A 171 -4.13 13.83 -15.67
C PHE A 171 -4.60 15.18 -16.20
N LEU A 172 -5.87 15.30 -16.59
CA LEU A 172 -6.45 16.56 -17.08
C LEU A 172 -6.40 17.64 -15.99
N GLY A 173 -6.71 17.29 -14.75
CA GLY A 173 -6.60 18.19 -13.62
C GLY A 173 -5.17 18.70 -13.41
N LEU A 174 -4.16 17.85 -13.55
CA LEU A 174 -2.74 18.21 -13.48
C LEU A 174 -2.33 19.11 -14.67
N LEU A 175 -2.77 18.75 -15.87
CA LEU A 175 -2.44 19.49 -17.09
C LEU A 175 -2.89 20.96 -17.02
N PHE A 176 -4.13 21.19 -16.57
CA PHE A 176 -4.73 22.52 -16.52
C PHE A 176 -4.57 23.21 -15.15
N GLY A 177 -4.53 22.45 -14.06
CA GLY A 177 -4.50 22.99 -12.70
C GLY A 177 -3.10 23.29 -12.17
N MET A 178 -2.08 22.61 -12.67
CA MET A 178 -0.70 22.81 -12.21
C MET A 178 0.03 23.81 -13.09
N LYS A 179 0.21 25.03 -12.60
CA LYS A 179 0.97 26.08 -13.28
C LYS A 179 2.47 25.79 -13.22
N ASP A 180 3.21 26.09 -14.30
CA ASP A 180 4.67 26.00 -14.37
C ASP A 180 5.36 27.16 -13.64
N PRO A 181 6.60 27.01 -13.18
CA PRO A 181 7.25 25.77 -12.76
C PRO A 181 7.46 25.74 -11.25
N VAL A 182 7.01 24.71 -10.57
CA VAL A 182 7.61 24.40 -9.26
C VAL A 182 8.97 23.78 -9.56
N ARG A 183 10.00 24.60 -9.79
CA ARG A 183 11.39 24.12 -9.92
C ARG A 183 11.76 23.36 -8.64
N SER A 184 12.43 22.25 -8.82
CA SER A 184 13.15 21.60 -7.72
C SER A 184 14.06 22.65 -7.08
N VAL A 185 13.91 22.91 -5.79
CA VAL A 185 14.84 23.81 -5.09
C VAL A 185 16.19 23.11 -5.06
N PRO A 186 17.27 23.75 -5.52
CA PRO A 186 18.61 23.22 -5.29
C PRO A 186 18.81 23.07 -3.78
N GLY A 187 18.97 21.84 -3.29
CA GLY A 187 19.17 21.54 -1.86
C GLY A 187 18.26 20.50 -1.24
N GLU A 188 17.06 20.23 -1.77
CA GLU A 188 16.20 19.16 -1.25
C GLU A 188 16.72 17.73 -1.56
N HIS A 189 17.60 17.62 -2.55
CA HIS A 189 18.35 16.41 -2.85
C HIS A 189 19.84 16.82 -2.93
N SER A 190 20.41 17.19 -1.80
CA SER A 190 21.81 17.61 -1.68
C SER A 190 22.83 16.47 -1.89
N GLY A 191 22.39 15.32 -2.39
CA GLY A 191 23.24 14.24 -2.88
C GLY A 191 23.01 13.99 -4.38
N SER A 192 24.02 13.51 -5.10
CA SER A 192 23.81 13.03 -6.45
C SER A 192 22.76 11.90 -6.43
N ALA A 193 22.03 11.68 -7.55
CA ALA A 193 21.09 10.55 -7.66
C ALA A 193 21.75 9.22 -7.25
N MET A 194 23.03 9.07 -7.53
CA MET A 194 23.83 7.91 -7.14
C MET A 194 24.04 7.80 -5.64
N GLN A 195 24.22 8.92 -4.91
CA GLN A 195 24.32 8.89 -3.45
C GLN A 195 23.00 8.49 -2.80
N ASN A 196 21.86 9.00 -3.29
CA ASN A 196 20.54 8.60 -2.79
C ASN A 196 20.26 7.12 -3.07
N ILE A 197 20.64 6.61 -4.24
CA ILE A 197 20.54 5.18 -4.58
C ILE A 197 21.45 4.36 -3.66
N SER A 198 22.69 4.80 -3.40
CA SER A 198 23.60 4.08 -2.51
C SER A 198 23.08 3.99 -1.07
N MET A 199 22.37 5.03 -0.59
CA MET A 199 21.72 5.02 0.72
C MET A 199 20.57 4.02 0.83
N LEU A 200 19.90 3.67 -0.27
CA LEU A 200 18.90 2.60 -0.30
C LEU A 200 19.49 1.24 0.10
N PHE A 201 20.78 1.03 -0.13
CA PHE A 201 21.50 -0.20 0.24
C PHE A 201 22.10 -0.15 1.63
N ASN A 202 21.81 0.88 2.44
CA ASN A 202 22.26 0.93 3.83
C ASN A 202 21.65 -0.25 4.61
N ARG A 203 22.50 -1.14 5.09
CA ARG A 203 22.10 -2.39 5.77
C ARG A 203 21.13 -2.15 6.94
N LYS A 204 21.33 -1.07 7.71
CA LYS A 204 20.47 -0.78 8.88
C LYS A 204 19.08 -0.29 8.45
N LEU A 205 19.01 0.50 7.39
CA LEU A 205 17.73 0.92 6.79
C LEU A 205 17.00 -0.27 6.17
N LEU A 206 17.70 -1.12 5.41
CA LEU A 206 17.11 -2.32 4.82
C LEU A 206 16.57 -3.29 5.88
N VAL A 207 17.37 -3.59 6.91
CA VAL A 207 16.93 -4.45 8.03
C VAL A 207 15.79 -3.77 8.81
N GLY A 208 15.77 -2.44 8.88
CA GLY A 208 14.66 -1.66 9.41
C GLY A 208 13.38 -1.83 8.58
N ALA A 209 13.49 -1.66 7.27
CA ALA A 209 12.38 -1.80 6.33
C ALA A 209 11.84 -3.24 6.25
N LEU A 210 12.67 -4.25 6.48
CA LEU A 210 12.25 -5.65 6.47
C LEU A 210 11.15 -5.95 7.51
N VAL A 211 11.10 -5.22 8.63
CA VAL A 211 9.98 -5.32 9.59
C VAL A 211 8.68 -4.87 8.93
N THR A 212 8.71 -3.78 8.15
CA THR A 212 7.55 -3.30 7.38
C THR A 212 7.11 -4.35 6.37
N VAL A 213 8.06 -4.91 5.60
CA VAL A 213 7.78 -5.95 4.60
C VAL A 213 7.08 -7.15 5.24
N LEU A 214 7.63 -7.69 6.34
CA LEU A 214 7.09 -8.89 6.98
C LEU A 214 5.73 -8.64 7.66
N ALA A 215 5.55 -7.50 8.31
CA ALA A 215 4.27 -7.14 8.93
C ALA A 215 3.15 -7.04 7.87
N TYR A 216 3.42 -6.37 6.76
CA TYR A 216 2.47 -6.23 5.66
C TYR A 216 2.28 -7.55 4.89
N ALA A 217 3.33 -8.29 4.63
CA ALA A 217 3.23 -9.59 3.98
C ALA A 217 2.30 -10.54 4.74
N GLY A 218 2.39 -10.56 6.07
CA GLY A 218 1.49 -11.37 6.88
C GLY A 218 0.03 -10.97 6.74
N SER A 219 -0.30 -9.68 6.80
CA SER A 219 -1.66 -9.18 6.55
C SER A 219 -2.16 -9.56 5.17
N PHE A 220 -1.35 -9.33 4.14
CA PHE A 220 -1.74 -9.50 2.74
C PHE A 220 -1.71 -10.95 2.25
N THR A 221 -1.11 -11.88 2.99
CA THR A 221 -1.21 -13.32 2.69
C THR A 221 -2.65 -13.81 2.73
N ALA A 222 -3.46 -13.32 3.67
CA ALA A 222 -4.89 -13.61 3.75
C ALA A 222 -5.74 -12.55 3.02
N TYR A 223 -5.43 -11.25 3.21
CA TYR A 223 -6.26 -10.18 2.69
C TYR A 223 -6.34 -10.14 1.16
N THR A 224 -5.27 -10.46 0.44
CA THR A 224 -5.28 -10.54 -1.03
C THR A 224 -6.36 -11.51 -1.56
N PHE A 225 -6.66 -12.54 -0.81
CA PHE A 225 -7.64 -13.58 -1.16
C PHE A 225 -8.90 -13.52 -0.29
N ILE A 226 -9.19 -12.37 0.31
CA ILE A 226 -10.31 -12.22 1.24
C ILE A 226 -11.66 -12.50 0.56
N ALA A 227 -11.85 -12.07 -0.69
CA ALA A 227 -13.09 -12.32 -1.42
C ALA A 227 -13.34 -13.84 -1.59
N PRO A 228 -12.41 -14.64 -2.15
CA PRO A 228 -12.60 -16.08 -2.23
C PRO A 228 -12.65 -16.78 -0.86
N ILE A 229 -11.97 -16.29 0.18
CA ILE A 229 -12.13 -16.82 1.54
C ILE A 229 -13.57 -16.64 2.02
N LEU A 230 -14.12 -15.46 1.84
CA LEU A 230 -15.48 -15.14 2.27
C LEU A 230 -16.54 -15.92 1.47
N THR A 231 -16.36 -16.11 0.17
CA THR A 231 -17.33 -16.83 -0.66
C THR A 231 -17.21 -18.36 -0.50
N GLN A 232 -16.00 -18.91 -0.51
CA GLN A 232 -15.77 -20.35 -0.57
C GLN A 232 -15.70 -21.02 0.81
N VAL A 233 -15.22 -20.31 1.84
CA VAL A 233 -15.03 -20.86 3.18
C VAL A 233 -16.10 -20.35 4.14
N THR A 234 -16.31 -19.03 4.18
CA THR A 234 -17.31 -18.42 5.06
C THR A 234 -18.73 -18.62 4.52
N GLY A 235 -18.88 -18.82 3.21
CA GLY A 235 -20.16 -19.13 2.56
C GLY A 235 -21.08 -17.93 2.38
N VAL A 236 -20.51 -16.69 2.33
CA VAL A 236 -21.31 -15.47 2.07
C VAL A 236 -21.45 -15.23 0.58
N THR A 237 -22.48 -14.46 0.19
CA THR A 237 -22.71 -14.09 -1.20
C THR A 237 -21.71 -13.02 -1.67
N GLY A 238 -21.47 -12.94 -2.99
CA GLY A 238 -20.60 -11.89 -3.56
C GLY A 238 -21.06 -10.47 -3.20
N ALA A 239 -22.37 -10.22 -3.11
CA ALA A 239 -22.91 -8.94 -2.65
C ALA A 239 -22.53 -8.64 -1.19
N THR A 240 -22.50 -9.66 -0.34
CA THR A 240 -22.08 -9.52 1.06
C THR A 240 -20.58 -9.24 1.19
N VAL A 241 -19.74 -9.75 0.26
CA VAL A 241 -18.29 -9.42 0.24
C VAL A 241 -18.08 -7.92 0.20
N SER A 242 -18.88 -7.16 -0.56
CA SER A 242 -18.75 -5.70 -0.62
C SER A 242 -18.96 -5.01 0.73
N LEU A 243 -19.84 -5.57 1.60
CA LEU A 243 -20.03 -5.08 2.97
C LEU A 243 -18.79 -5.33 3.84
N PHE A 244 -18.15 -6.49 3.69
CA PHE A 244 -16.87 -6.76 4.37
C PHE A 244 -15.78 -5.78 3.90
N MET A 245 -15.73 -5.46 2.59
CA MET A 245 -14.81 -4.46 2.07
C MET A 245 -15.11 -3.05 2.62
N LEU A 246 -16.39 -2.70 2.78
CA LEU A 246 -16.81 -1.44 3.40
C LEU A 246 -16.33 -1.35 4.85
N VAL A 247 -16.57 -2.40 5.62
CA VAL A 247 -16.13 -2.48 7.02
C VAL A 247 -14.60 -2.36 7.11
N TYR A 248 -13.88 -3.10 6.27
CA TYR A 248 -12.41 -3.02 6.20
C TYR A 248 -11.95 -1.58 5.88
N GLY A 249 -12.52 -0.95 4.86
CA GLY A 249 -12.13 0.40 4.44
C GLY A 249 -12.38 1.47 5.51
N ILE A 250 -13.55 1.43 6.17
CA ILE A 250 -13.87 2.35 7.27
C ILE A 250 -12.90 2.15 8.44
N THR A 251 -12.69 0.91 8.84
CA THR A 251 -11.78 0.61 9.97
C THR A 251 -10.32 0.88 9.62
N ALA A 252 -9.91 0.75 8.36
CA ALA A 252 -8.60 1.17 7.88
C ALA A 252 -8.39 2.69 8.06
N ALA A 253 -9.38 3.51 7.71
CA ALA A 253 -9.33 4.95 7.92
C ALA A 253 -9.19 5.30 9.41
N VAL A 254 -9.97 4.66 10.27
CA VAL A 254 -9.88 4.81 11.74
C VAL A 254 -8.51 4.34 12.23
N GLY A 255 -8.05 3.20 11.73
CA GLY A 255 -6.76 2.61 12.09
C GLY A 255 -5.58 3.54 11.81
N ASN A 256 -5.57 4.19 10.64
CA ASN A 256 -4.51 5.14 10.28
C ASN A 256 -4.39 6.30 11.30
N ILE A 257 -5.55 6.83 11.75
CA ILE A 257 -5.58 7.88 12.78
C ILE A 257 -5.12 7.33 14.14
N LEU A 258 -5.63 6.17 14.53
CA LEU A 258 -5.29 5.54 15.81
C LEU A 258 -3.81 5.15 15.87
N GLY A 259 -3.24 4.64 14.77
CA GLY A 259 -1.83 4.27 14.70
C GLY A 259 -0.89 5.47 14.96
N GLY A 260 -1.21 6.64 14.40
CA GLY A 260 -0.50 7.87 14.72
C GLY A 260 -0.61 8.23 16.20
N LYS A 261 -1.82 8.27 16.75
CA LYS A 261 -2.04 8.57 18.18
C LYS A 261 -1.36 7.58 19.13
N LEU A 262 -1.39 6.27 18.82
CA LEU A 262 -0.70 5.25 19.61
C LEU A 262 0.82 5.46 19.57
N THR A 263 1.35 5.80 18.41
CA THR A 263 2.78 6.08 18.24
C THR A 263 3.23 7.27 19.08
N ASP A 264 2.43 8.34 19.12
CA ASP A 264 2.71 9.54 19.90
C ASP A 264 2.56 9.31 21.41
N SER A 265 1.54 8.55 21.84
CA SER A 265 1.22 8.39 23.26
C SER A 265 2.06 7.35 23.97
N MET A 266 2.34 6.20 23.34
CA MET A 266 3.07 5.10 23.98
C MET A 266 4.49 4.88 23.43
N GLY A 267 4.88 5.67 22.44
CA GLY A 267 6.17 5.59 21.77
C GLY A 267 6.23 4.55 20.65
N VAL A 268 7.11 4.81 19.69
CA VAL A 268 7.23 4.09 18.41
C VAL A 268 7.37 2.57 18.59
N ASN A 269 8.22 2.13 19.51
CA ASN A 269 8.49 0.69 19.68
C ASN A 269 7.28 -0.07 20.25
N ARG A 270 6.65 0.48 21.30
CA ARG A 270 5.49 -0.17 21.95
C ARG A 270 4.29 -0.21 21.01
N ALA A 271 4.05 0.88 20.26
CA ALA A 271 2.98 0.95 19.27
C ALA A 271 3.17 -0.12 18.19
N ASN A 272 4.37 -0.25 17.61
CA ASN A 272 4.65 -1.26 16.60
C ASN A 272 4.51 -2.70 17.15
N ILE A 273 4.96 -2.98 18.38
CA ILE A 273 4.78 -4.29 19.02
C ILE A 273 3.29 -4.61 19.15
N LEU A 274 2.49 -3.68 19.69
CA LEU A 274 1.05 -3.86 19.88
C LEU A 274 0.33 -4.13 18.55
N ILE A 275 0.61 -3.30 17.54
CA ILE A 275 -0.05 -3.37 16.24
C ILE A 275 0.30 -4.67 15.52
N ILE A 276 1.59 -5.03 15.44
CA ILE A 276 2.02 -6.25 14.74
C ILE A 276 1.55 -7.50 15.49
N SER A 277 1.56 -7.51 16.84
CA SER A 277 0.98 -8.60 17.62
C SER A 277 -0.52 -8.76 17.34
N GLY A 278 -1.24 -7.64 17.24
CA GLY A 278 -2.65 -7.64 16.85
C GLY A 278 -2.87 -8.23 15.46
N ILE A 279 -2.03 -7.89 14.48
CA ILE A 279 -2.10 -8.48 13.12
C ILE A 279 -1.92 -10.00 13.20
N VAL A 280 -0.90 -10.50 13.93
CA VAL A 280 -0.67 -11.94 14.12
C VAL A 280 -1.93 -12.63 14.66
N ILE A 281 -2.52 -12.08 15.72
CA ILE A 281 -3.71 -12.65 16.36
C ILE A 281 -4.92 -12.64 15.41
N VAL A 282 -5.15 -11.54 14.71
CA VAL A 282 -6.30 -11.39 13.81
C VAL A 282 -6.19 -12.34 12.62
N VAL A 283 -5.02 -12.41 11.98
CA VAL A 283 -4.82 -13.29 10.82
C VAL A 283 -4.87 -14.77 11.23
N LEU A 284 -4.37 -15.12 12.42
CA LEU A 284 -4.55 -16.45 13.00
C LEU A 284 -6.03 -16.75 13.29
N GLY A 285 -6.76 -15.77 13.82
CA GLY A 285 -8.21 -15.85 14.04
C GLY A 285 -8.98 -16.11 12.75
N MET A 286 -8.56 -15.50 11.63
CA MET A 286 -9.17 -15.74 10.33
C MET A 286 -9.01 -17.20 9.87
N TRP A 287 -7.93 -17.89 10.24
CA TRP A 287 -7.80 -19.31 10.02
C TRP A 287 -8.74 -20.14 10.90
N LEU A 288 -8.79 -19.81 12.20
CA LEU A 288 -9.54 -20.61 13.18
C LEU A 288 -11.07 -20.43 13.06
N LEU A 289 -11.52 -19.26 12.65
CA LEU A 289 -12.94 -18.86 12.68
C LEU A 289 -13.47 -18.54 11.26
N ALA A 290 -12.80 -19.01 10.21
CA ALA A 290 -13.13 -18.72 8.82
C ALA A 290 -14.56 -19.07 8.41
N SER A 291 -15.16 -20.10 9.02
CA SER A 291 -16.51 -20.59 8.71
C SER A 291 -17.64 -19.73 9.30
N SER A 292 -17.32 -18.81 10.22
CA SER A 292 -18.34 -17.96 10.89
C SER A 292 -18.40 -16.57 10.27
N PRO A 293 -19.50 -16.18 9.59
CA PRO A 293 -19.63 -14.84 9.00
C PRO A 293 -19.50 -13.71 10.03
N ALA A 294 -20.08 -13.88 11.22
CA ALA A 294 -20.00 -12.87 12.29
C ALA A 294 -18.56 -12.69 12.79
N SER A 295 -17.84 -13.79 13.02
CA SER A 295 -16.44 -13.74 13.44
C SER A 295 -15.56 -13.12 12.35
N MET A 296 -15.76 -13.50 11.09
CA MET A 296 -15.04 -12.92 9.97
C MET A 296 -15.31 -11.43 9.80
N GLY A 297 -16.54 -10.95 10.07
CA GLY A 297 -16.85 -9.51 10.08
C GLY A 297 -16.00 -8.74 11.08
N ILE A 298 -15.88 -9.25 12.30
CA ILE A 298 -15.04 -8.64 13.34
C ILE A 298 -13.55 -8.70 12.95
N LEU A 299 -13.10 -9.86 12.49
CA LEU A 299 -11.69 -10.06 12.11
C LEU A 299 -11.27 -9.19 10.93
N VAL A 300 -12.13 -9.03 9.91
CA VAL A 300 -11.88 -8.14 8.76
C VAL A 300 -11.85 -6.68 9.21
N ALA A 301 -12.74 -6.27 10.13
CA ALA A 301 -12.70 -4.93 10.72
C ALA A 301 -11.39 -4.68 11.48
N LEU A 302 -10.98 -5.61 12.32
CA LEU A 302 -9.74 -5.52 13.08
C LEU A 302 -8.50 -5.55 12.15
N LEU A 303 -8.53 -6.36 11.10
CA LEU A 303 -7.45 -6.43 10.13
C LEU A 303 -7.25 -5.09 9.42
N GLY A 304 -8.35 -4.48 8.94
CA GLY A 304 -8.30 -3.15 8.32
C GLY A 304 -7.72 -2.11 9.27
N MET A 305 -8.22 -2.06 10.50
CA MET A 305 -7.76 -1.13 11.52
C MET A 305 -6.27 -1.31 11.83
N LEU A 306 -5.80 -2.52 12.08
CA LEU A 306 -4.41 -2.79 12.49
C LEU A 306 -3.42 -2.64 11.33
N THR A 307 -3.78 -3.11 10.12
CA THR A 307 -2.93 -2.98 8.94
C THR A 307 -2.67 -1.51 8.62
N PHE A 308 -3.67 -0.66 8.72
CA PHE A 308 -3.50 0.77 8.47
C PHE A 308 -3.00 1.56 9.68
N ALA A 309 -3.18 1.07 10.91
CA ALA A 309 -2.49 1.61 12.08
C ALA A 309 -0.96 1.38 11.99
N ALA A 310 -0.52 0.32 11.33
CA ALA A 310 0.88 0.05 11.09
C ALA A 310 1.56 1.09 10.18
N VAL A 311 0.81 1.79 9.31
CA VAL A 311 1.38 2.76 8.36
C VAL A 311 2.16 3.87 9.08
N PRO A 312 1.55 4.72 9.92
CA PRO A 312 2.27 5.78 10.61
C PRO A 312 3.28 5.23 11.62
N ALA A 313 3.00 4.13 12.27
CA ALA A 313 3.88 3.55 13.28
C ALA A 313 5.20 3.00 12.69
N LEU A 314 5.12 2.28 11.57
CA LEU A 314 6.30 1.76 10.86
C LEU A 314 7.05 2.89 10.15
N GLN A 315 6.33 3.90 9.63
CA GLN A 315 6.94 5.09 9.03
C GLN A 315 7.80 5.85 10.06
N ALA A 316 7.23 6.15 11.23
CA ALA A 316 7.94 6.81 12.31
C ALA A 316 9.15 5.99 12.78
N ARG A 317 9.01 4.66 12.82
CA ARG A 317 10.10 3.76 13.19
C ARG A 317 11.28 3.82 12.22
N LEU A 318 11.02 3.76 10.91
CA LEU A 318 12.10 3.76 9.91
C LEU A 318 12.78 5.12 9.82
N ILE A 319 12.04 6.22 9.97
CA ILE A 319 12.60 7.56 10.11
C ILE A 319 13.52 7.63 11.33
N GLY A 320 13.10 7.14 12.49
CA GLY A 320 13.95 7.10 13.69
C GLY A 320 15.20 6.20 13.56
N VAL A 321 15.17 5.19 12.68
CA VAL A 321 16.38 4.43 12.30
C VAL A 321 17.31 5.29 11.45
N ALA A 322 16.76 6.05 10.52
CA ALA A 322 17.54 6.95 9.66
C ALA A 322 18.21 8.07 10.47
N GLU A 323 17.49 8.71 11.39
CA GLU A 323 18.03 9.75 12.27
C GLU A 323 19.28 9.30 13.05
N GLN A 324 19.31 8.04 13.48
CA GLN A 324 20.41 7.50 14.26
C GLN A 324 21.61 7.04 13.41
N HIS A 325 21.40 6.66 12.14
CA HIS A 325 22.43 5.98 11.36
C HIS A 325 22.74 6.65 10.02
N ALA A 326 21.86 7.54 9.55
CA ALA A 326 21.97 8.26 8.30
C ALA A 326 21.15 9.57 8.38
N PRO A 327 21.59 10.57 9.17
CA PRO A 327 20.79 11.77 9.49
C PRO A 327 20.32 12.58 8.27
N HIS A 328 21.02 12.45 7.14
CA HIS A 328 20.65 13.13 5.88
C HIS A 328 19.73 12.30 4.97
N ALA A 329 19.30 11.10 5.41
CA ALA A 329 18.56 10.15 4.60
C ALA A 329 17.06 10.05 4.94
N HIS A 330 16.44 11.06 5.56
CA HIS A 330 15.02 11.02 5.96
C HIS A 330 14.10 10.75 4.77
N GLY A 331 14.33 11.42 3.64
CA GLY A 331 13.54 11.21 2.42
C GLY A 331 13.72 9.81 1.84
N VAL A 332 14.97 9.28 1.89
CA VAL A 332 15.29 7.92 1.47
C VAL A 332 14.60 6.90 2.37
N ALA A 333 14.60 7.12 3.70
CA ALA A 333 13.92 6.25 4.64
C ALA A 333 12.39 6.22 4.43
N ALA A 334 11.79 7.38 4.17
CA ALA A 334 10.38 7.47 3.84
C ALA A 334 10.04 6.69 2.56
N GLY A 335 10.81 6.89 1.49
CA GLY A 335 10.64 6.16 0.24
C GLY A 335 10.88 4.65 0.39
N LEU A 336 11.88 4.26 1.18
CA LEU A 336 12.17 2.85 1.47
C LEU A 336 11.04 2.18 2.26
N ASN A 337 10.36 2.93 3.14
CA ASN A 337 9.21 2.38 3.86
C ASN A 337 8.00 2.22 2.95
N ILE A 338 7.75 3.15 2.02
CA ILE A 338 6.71 3.01 0.98
C ILE A 338 7.01 1.77 0.10
N ALA A 339 8.26 1.61 -0.32
CA ALA A 339 8.69 0.41 -1.03
C ALA A 339 8.52 -0.85 -0.15
N GLY A 340 8.77 -0.76 1.15
CA GLY A 340 8.56 -1.83 2.12
C GLY A 340 7.10 -2.27 2.23
N PHE A 341 6.14 -1.34 2.27
CA PHE A 341 4.71 -1.66 2.24
C PHE A 341 4.34 -2.41 0.97
N ASN A 342 4.71 -1.87 -0.19
CA ASN A 342 4.41 -2.49 -1.48
C ASN A 342 5.11 -3.85 -1.65
N SER A 343 6.36 -3.98 -1.22
CA SER A 343 7.06 -5.27 -1.18
C SER A 343 6.35 -6.28 -0.27
N GLY A 344 5.81 -5.82 0.87
CA GLY A 344 5.00 -6.63 1.76
C GLY A 344 3.71 -7.10 1.11
N ILE A 345 2.99 -6.21 0.41
CA ILE A 345 1.79 -6.56 -0.36
C ILE A 345 2.14 -7.62 -1.43
N ALA A 346 3.20 -7.39 -2.20
CA ALA A 346 3.65 -8.32 -3.23
C ALA A 346 4.02 -9.70 -2.64
N LEU A 347 4.86 -9.72 -1.61
CA LEU A 347 5.29 -10.94 -0.94
C LEU A 347 4.11 -11.70 -0.32
N GLY A 348 3.21 -10.98 0.38
CA GLY A 348 2.02 -11.56 0.98
C GLY A 348 1.11 -12.21 -0.06
N SER A 349 0.87 -11.51 -1.19
CA SER A 349 0.08 -12.07 -2.30
C SER A 349 0.70 -13.34 -2.88
N VAL A 350 2.01 -13.37 -3.09
CA VAL A 350 2.73 -14.57 -3.55
C VAL A 350 2.61 -15.71 -2.53
N LEU A 351 2.86 -15.44 -1.25
CA LEU A 351 2.78 -16.44 -0.19
C LEU A 351 1.35 -16.98 -0.04
N GLY A 352 0.34 -16.12 -0.15
CA GLY A 352 -1.06 -16.53 -0.15
C GLY A 352 -1.39 -17.43 -1.33
N GLY A 353 -0.98 -17.08 -2.55
CA GLY A 353 -1.14 -17.91 -3.74
C GLY A 353 -0.46 -19.28 -3.62
N LEU A 354 0.80 -19.30 -3.14
CA LEU A 354 1.52 -20.57 -2.88
C LEU A 354 0.83 -21.41 -1.80
N THR A 355 0.31 -20.78 -0.75
CA THR A 355 -0.45 -21.49 0.29
C THR A 355 -1.71 -22.11 -0.29
N ILE A 356 -2.45 -21.38 -1.13
CA ILE A 356 -3.67 -21.92 -1.78
C ILE A 356 -3.32 -23.13 -2.64
N THR A 357 -2.27 -23.03 -3.46
CA THR A 357 -1.85 -24.10 -4.37
C THR A 357 -1.43 -25.38 -3.63
N HIS A 358 -0.72 -25.27 -2.49
CA HIS A 358 -0.12 -26.44 -1.85
C HIS A 358 -0.89 -26.94 -0.62
N ALA A 359 -1.63 -26.08 0.06
CA ALA A 359 -2.31 -26.42 1.32
C ALA A 359 -3.81 -26.13 1.28
N GLY A 360 -4.26 -25.16 0.48
CA GLY A 360 -5.65 -24.73 0.40
C GLY A 360 -5.88 -23.34 0.99
N ILE A 361 -6.98 -22.72 0.56
CA ILE A 361 -7.27 -21.31 0.85
C ILE A 361 -7.45 -21.03 2.36
N VAL A 362 -7.96 -21.97 3.14
CA VAL A 362 -8.17 -21.82 4.59
C VAL A 362 -6.85 -21.56 5.32
N TYR A 363 -5.73 -22.11 4.83
CA TYR A 363 -4.43 -22.01 5.49
C TYR A 363 -3.70 -20.67 5.23
N THR A 364 -4.25 -19.78 4.39
CA THR A 364 -3.69 -18.46 4.17
C THR A 364 -3.59 -17.64 5.46
N GLY A 365 -4.53 -17.84 6.39
CA GLY A 365 -4.50 -17.18 7.70
C GLY A 365 -3.30 -17.60 8.56
N ILE A 366 -3.04 -18.91 8.69
CA ILE A 366 -1.90 -19.38 9.47
C ILE A 366 -0.56 -19.02 8.81
N SER A 367 -0.48 -19.11 7.48
CA SER A 367 0.72 -18.67 6.73
C SER A 367 1.01 -17.19 6.97
N GLY A 368 -0.02 -16.33 6.91
CA GLY A 368 0.10 -14.91 7.20
C GLY A 368 0.50 -14.64 8.66
N ALA A 369 -0.05 -15.38 9.61
CA ALA A 369 0.31 -15.26 11.02
C ALA A 369 1.78 -15.60 11.27
N ILE A 370 2.31 -16.64 10.64
CA ILE A 370 3.73 -17.01 10.73
C ILE A 370 4.61 -15.88 10.20
N VAL A 371 4.27 -15.31 9.04
CA VAL A 371 5.05 -14.22 8.44
C VAL A 371 5.03 -12.96 9.29
N SER A 372 3.87 -12.55 9.80
CA SER A 372 3.75 -11.41 10.73
C SER A 372 4.51 -11.67 12.03
N LEU A 373 4.49 -12.90 12.55
CA LEU A 373 5.25 -13.28 13.75
C LEU A 373 6.76 -13.16 13.52
N LEU A 374 7.26 -13.56 12.35
CA LEU A 374 8.68 -13.34 11.99
C LEU A 374 9.01 -11.84 11.98
N GLY A 375 8.11 -10.99 11.47
CA GLY A 375 8.25 -9.53 11.54
C GLY A 375 8.31 -9.00 12.97
N LEU A 376 7.45 -9.52 13.86
CA LEU A 376 7.44 -9.18 15.29
C LEU A 376 8.73 -9.61 15.98
N LEU A 377 9.18 -10.83 15.74
CA LEU A 377 10.44 -11.34 16.32
C LEU A 377 11.65 -10.53 15.85
N LEU A 378 11.68 -10.16 14.58
CA LEU A 378 12.73 -9.28 14.04
C LEU A 378 12.70 -7.90 14.71
N LEU A 379 11.51 -7.32 14.91
CA LEU A 379 11.34 -6.05 15.64
C LEU A 379 11.89 -6.16 17.05
N LEU A 380 11.50 -7.19 17.81
CA LEU A 380 11.95 -7.42 19.18
C LEU A 380 13.47 -7.61 19.27
N ALA A 381 14.04 -8.37 18.34
CA ALA A 381 15.49 -8.56 18.26
C ALA A 381 16.25 -7.23 18.03
N GLN A 382 15.69 -6.36 17.17
CA GLN A 382 16.29 -5.05 16.91
C GLN A 382 16.21 -4.12 18.13
N ILE A 383 15.08 -4.15 18.86
CA ILE A 383 14.93 -3.35 20.09
C ILE A 383 15.92 -3.82 21.18
N ARG A 384 16.05 -5.13 21.39
CA ARG A 384 16.99 -5.70 22.37
C ARG A 384 18.45 -5.31 22.07
N ARG A 385 18.88 -5.43 20.82
CA ARG A 385 20.25 -5.05 20.41
C ARG A 385 20.55 -3.57 20.69
N ARG A 386 19.57 -2.68 20.53
CA ARG A 386 19.72 -1.25 20.83
C ARG A 386 19.91 -0.99 22.33
N HIS A 387 19.22 -1.73 23.19
CA HIS A 387 19.41 -1.60 24.64
C HIS A 387 20.78 -2.08 25.07
N SER A 388 21.26 -3.23 24.57
CA SER A 388 22.59 -3.76 24.91
C SER A 388 23.73 -2.83 24.49
N SER A 389 23.65 -2.18 23.32
CA SER A 389 24.72 -1.26 22.88
C SER A 389 24.80 0.03 23.70
N LYS A 390 23.69 0.50 24.27
CA LYS A 390 23.68 1.67 25.16
C LYS A 390 24.32 1.36 26.54
N PHE A 391 24.16 0.13 27.05
CA PHE A 391 24.78 -0.30 28.30
C PHE A 391 26.28 -0.55 28.18
N GLN A 392 26.82 -0.79 26.99
CA GLN A 392 28.27 -0.96 26.75
C GLN A 392 29.01 0.37 26.54
N GLN A 393 28.27 1.48 26.32
CA GLN A 393 28.85 2.81 26.13
C GLN A 393 28.70 3.73 27.35
N ALA A 394 27.98 3.29 28.39
CA ALA A 394 27.84 3.95 29.69
C ALA A 394 28.74 3.28 30.73
#